data_bda4b1ff504e2c2e2433568f72327e3f
#
_entry.id   bda4b1ff504e2c2e2433568f72327e3f
#
_cell.length_a   1.000
_cell.length_b   1.000
_cell.length_c   1.000
_cell.angle_alpha   90.00
_cell.angle_beta   90.00
_cell.angle_gamma   90.00
#
_symmetry.space_group_name_H-M   'P 1'
#
loop_
_entity.id
_entity.type
_entity.pdbx_description
1 polymer ?
#
loop_
_entity_poly.entity_id
_entity_poly.type
_entity_poly.pdbx_seq_one_letter_code
_entity_poly.pdbx_strand_id
1 'polypeptide(L)'
;MLVVHVHARVRPERVADFLAATLANARESLAEPGVLRFDVIQDQADPAHVLLTEVYRDDDASAAHKATPHYAVWRDTVADMMAEPRQSVRYSVVFPVATEGWASESPWS
;
A
#
# COMPACT_ATOMS: atom_id res chain seq x y z
N MET A 1 9.42 -11.95 -5.52
CA MET A 1 8.51 -10.81 -5.26
C MET A 1 7.96 -10.88 -3.85
N LEU A 2 7.70 -9.74 -3.29
CA LEU A 2 7.11 -9.57 -1.96
C LEU A 2 5.79 -8.84 -2.10
N VAL A 3 4.74 -9.35 -1.46
CA VAL A 3 3.45 -8.66 -1.35
C VAL A 3 3.23 -8.25 0.10
N VAL A 4 2.87 -7.00 0.33
CA VAL A 4 2.56 -6.48 1.65
C VAL A 4 1.11 -6.01 1.67
N HIS A 5 0.32 -6.48 2.61
CA HIS A 5 -1.01 -5.96 2.87
C HIS A 5 -0.95 -5.09 4.12
N VAL A 6 -1.39 -3.85 3.98
CA VAL A 6 -1.52 -2.93 5.10
C VAL A 6 -3.00 -2.72 5.37
N HIS A 7 -3.49 -3.21 6.49
CA HIS A 7 -4.87 -3.03 6.92
C HIS A 7 -4.95 -1.76 7.78
N ALA A 8 -5.72 -0.79 7.32
CA ALA A 8 -5.96 0.46 8.03
C ALA A 8 -7.44 0.55 8.44
N ARG A 9 -7.68 0.65 9.74
CA ARG A 9 -9.00 0.97 10.26
C ARG A 9 -8.99 2.42 10.67
N VAL A 10 -9.65 3.22 9.86
CA VAL A 10 -9.62 4.69 9.93
C VAL A 10 -10.81 5.17 10.75
N ARG A 11 -10.62 6.26 11.48
CA ARG A 11 -11.75 6.93 12.13
C ARG A 11 -12.74 7.34 11.04
N PRO A 12 -14.04 7.07 11.18
CA PRO A 12 -15.02 7.35 10.12
C PRO A 12 -14.98 8.79 9.60
N GLU A 13 -14.78 9.77 10.47
CA GLU A 13 -14.73 11.19 10.12
C GLU A 13 -13.43 11.60 9.43
N ARG A 14 -12.42 10.71 9.38
CA ARG A 14 -11.12 10.99 8.78
C ARG A 14 -10.87 10.21 7.48
N VAL A 15 -11.87 9.49 6.98
CA VAL A 15 -11.69 8.62 5.78
C VAL A 15 -11.26 9.44 4.56
N ALA A 16 -11.91 10.57 4.31
CA ALA A 16 -11.56 11.40 3.14
C ALA A 16 -10.11 11.91 3.22
N ASP A 17 -9.68 12.37 4.40
CA ASP A 17 -8.32 12.85 4.62
C ASP A 17 -7.31 11.71 4.49
N PHE A 18 -7.64 10.54 5.01
CA PHE A 18 -6.78 9.36 4.90
C PHE A 18 -6.60 8.96 3.43
N LEU A 19 -7.67 8.93 2.66
CA LEU A 19 -7.59 8.58 1.24
C LEU A 19 -6.75 9.60 0.47
N ALA A 20 -6.92 10.90 0.73
CA ALA A 20 -6.13 11.92 0.06
C ALA A 20 -4.63 11.75 0.31
N ALA A 21 -4.23 11.55 1.56
CA ALA A 21 -2.84 11.34 1.93
C ALA A 21 -2.29 10.03 1.33
N THR A 22 -3.11 8.98 1.35
CA THR A 22 -2.71 7.66 0.85
C THR A 22 -2.55 7.65 -0.66
N LEU A 23 -3.44 8.32 -1.41
CA LEU A 23 -3.31 8.42 -2.85
C LEU A 23 -2.08 9.22 -3.26
N ALA A 24 -1.71 10.26 -2.52
CA ALA A 24 -0.47 11.00 -2.76
C ALA A 24 0.76 10.10 -2.59
N ASN A 25 0.81 9.31 -1.52
CA ASN A 25 1.88 8.34 -1.29
C ASN A 25 1.90 7.26 -2.37
N ALA A 26 0.74 6.73 -2.75
CA ALA A 26 0.66 5.68 -3.76
C ALA A 26 1.22 6.14 -5.11
N ARG A 27 0.88 7.36 -5.54
CA ARG A 27 1.38 7.92 -6.80
C ARG A 27 2.89 8.06 -6.80
N GLU A 28 3.46 8.58 -5.71
CA GLU A 28 4.91 8.71 -5.56
C GLU A 28 5.59 7.33 -5.50
N SER A 29 4.94 6.38 -4.83
CA SER A 29 5.47 5.01 -4.68
C SER A 29 5.60 4.31 -6.02
N LEU A 30 4.65 4.50 -6.94
CA LEU A 30 4.70 3.89 -8.27
C LEU A 30 5.88 4.39 -9.11
N ALA A 31 6.47 5.52 -8.77
CA ALA A 31 7.67 6.02 -9.43
C ALA A 31 8.95 5.33 -8.94
N GLU A 32 8.90 4.60 -7.84
CA GLU A 32 10.05 3.86 -7.30
C GLU A 32 10.33 2.62 -8.16
N PRO A 33 11.60 2.38 -8.55
CA PRO A 33 11.91 1.28 -9.47
C PRO A 33 11.53 -0.11 -8.96
N GLY A 34 11.56 -0.30 -7.64
CA GLY A 34 11.27 -1.60 -7.02
C GLY A 34 9.81 -1.82 -6.66
N VAL A 35 8.94 -0.83 -6.85
CA VAL A 35 7.50 -0.94 -6.59
C VAL A 35 6.82 -1.36 -7.88
N LEU A 36 6.27 -2.58 -7.89
CA LEU A 36 5.62 -3.15 -9.07
C LEU A 36 4.13 -2.82 -9.11
N ARG A 37 3.50 -2.66 -7.94
CA ARG A 37 2.08 -2.39 -7.83
C ARG A 37 1.80 -1.74 -6.48
N PHE A 38 0.82 -0.85 -6.44
CA PHE A 38 0.38 -0.20 -5.21
C PHE A 38 -1.11 0.08 -5.34
N ASP A 39 -1.94 -0.76 -4.71
CA ASP A 39 -3.39 -0.65 -4.77
C ASP A 39 -3.93 -0.06 -3.47
N VAL A 40 -4.93 0.80 -3.60
CA VAL A 40 -5.66 1.34 -2.46
C VAL A 40 -7.12 0.95 -2.66
N ILE A 41 -7.63 0.07 -1.80
CA ILE A 41 -8.98 -0.44 -1.93
C ILE A 41 -9.73 -0.31 -0.60
N GLN A 42 -11.06 -0.19 -0.70
CA GLN A 42 -11.93 -0.06 0.46
C GLN A 42 -12.87 -1.26 0.56
N ASP A 43 -13.15 -1.67 1.80
CA ASP A 43 -14.19 -2.64 2.07
C ASP A 43 -15.54 -2.03 1.70
N GLN A 44 -16.31 -2.70 0.84
CA GLN A 44 -17.61 -2.19 0.41
C GLN A 44 -18.63 -2.13 1.55
N ALA A 45 -18.49 -3.00 2.55
CA ALA A 45 -19.37 -3.03 3.72
C ALA A 45 -18.94 -2.03 4.80
N ASP A 46 -17.67 -1.62 4.80
CA ASP A 46 -17.12 -0.69 5.81
C ASP A 46 -16.08 0.23 5.17
N PRO A 47 -16.48 1.41 4.69
CA PRO A 47 -15.56 2.35 4.03
C PRO A 47 -14.41 2.83 4.92
N ALA A 48 -14.51 2.68 6.24
CA ALA A 48 -13.42 3.01 7.17
C ALA A 48 -12.33 1.94 7.21
N HIS A 49 -12.54 0.79 6.59
CA HIS A 49 -11.53 -0.24 6.42
C HIS A 49 -10.91 -0.12 5.03
N VAL A 50 -9.64 0.29 4.98
CA VAL A 50 -8.88 0.47 3.75
C VAL A 50 -7.73 -0.53 3.73
N LEU A 51 -7.54 -1.19 2.59
CA LEU A 51 -6.45 -2.14 2.38
C LEU A 51 -5.50 -1.57 1.35
N LEU A 52 -4.22 -1.51 1.69
CA LEU A 52 -3.15 -1.23 0.73
C LEU A 52 -2.54 -2.57 0.30
N THR A 53 -2.50 -2.82 -0.99
CA THR A 53 -1.79 -3.97 -1.55
C THR A 53 -0.55 -3.46 -2.27
N GLU A 54 0.61 -3.73 -1.69
CA GLU A 54 1.89 -3.24 -2.18
C GLU A 54 2.69 -4.43 -2.69
N VAL A 55 3.17 -4.35 -3.93
CA VAL A 55 3.98 -5.42 -4.53
C VAL A 55 5.35 -4.86 -4.83
N TYR A 56 6.37 -5.49 -4.26
CA TYR A 56 7.77 -5.12 -4.39
C TYR A 56 8.54 -6.20 -5.13
N ARG A 57 9.57 -5.79 -5.88
CA ARG A 57 10.46 -6.73 -6.56
C ARG A 57 11.13 -7.68 -5.57
N ASP A 58 11.53 -7.16 -4.42
CA ASP A 58 12.23 -7.89 -3.37
C ASP A 58 12.12 -7.16 -2.02
N ASP A 59 12.74 -7.72 -0.99
CA ASP A 59 12.77 -7.12 0.34
C ASP A 59 13.52 -5.79 0.36
N ASP A 60 14.58 -5.65 -0.44
CA ASP A 60 15.36 -4.42 -0.53
C ASP A 60 14.50 -3.27 -1.06
N ALA A 61 13.64 -3.54 -2.03
CA ALA A 61 12.71 -2.55 -2.58
C ALA A 61 11.70 -2.07 -1.52
N SER A 62 11.22 -2.97 -0.67
CA SER A 62 10.34 -2.62 0.44
C SER A 62 11.07 -1.74 1.46
N ALA A 63 12.30 -2.07 1.79
CA ALA A 63 13.13 -1.26 2.69
C ALA A 63 13.41 0.12 2.10
N ALA A 64 13.72 0.19 0.81
CA ALA A 64 13.93 1.44 0.10
C ALA A 64 12.69 2.33 0.12
N HIS A 65 11.49 1.74 -0.07
CA HIS A 65 10.23 2.48 0.02
C HIS A 65 10.08 3.16 1.38
N LYS A 66 10.36 2.46 2.47
CA LYS A 66 10.24 3.00 3.82
C LYS A 66 11.28 4.08 4.14
N ALA A 67 12.32 4.21 3.34
CA ALA A 67 13.33 5.24 3.48
C ALA A 67 13.02 6.51 2.66
N THR A 68 11.92 6.52 1.89
CA THR A 68 11.56 7.67 1.06
C THR A 68 10.93 8.79 1.86
N PRO A 69 11.09 10.06 1.40
CA PRO A 69 10.40 11.19 2.02
C PRO A 69 8.88 11.07 1.97
N HIS A 70 8.31 10.57 0.87
CA HIS A 70 6.85 10.45 0.74
C HIS A 70 6.28 9.41 1.69
N TYR A 71 7.00 8.34 1.99
CA TYR A 71 6.56 7.39 3.01
C TYR A 71 6.52 8.06 4.39
N ALA A 72 7.57 8.81 4.76
CA ALA A 72 7.64 9.48 6.04
C ALA A 72 6.51 10.51 6.20
N VAL A 73 6.23 11.27 5.16
CA VAL A 73 5.11 12.23 5.15
C VAL A 73 3.78 11.50 5.36
N TRP A 74 3.54 10.41 4.63
CA TRP A 74 2.32 9.62 4.78
C TRP A 74 2.18 9.07 6.20
N ARG A 75 3.22 8.41 6.69
CA ARG A 75 3.24 7.80 8.03
C ARG A 75 2.86 8.82 9.10
N ASP A 76 3.46 10.00 9.05
CA ASP A 76 3.25 11.03 10.07
C ASP A 76 1.88 11.71 9.91
N THR A 77 1.44 11.89 8.67
CA THR A 77 0.13 12.52 8.38
C THR A 77 -1.03 11.65 8.84
N VAL A 78 -0.98 10.33 8.60
CA VAL A 78 -2.10 9.45 8.90
C VAL A 78 -2.11 8.91 10.34
N ALA A 79 -1.07 9.16 11.10
CA ALA A 79 -0.89 8.58 12.44
C ALA A 79 -2.09 8.82 13.37
N ASP A 80 -2.65 10.03 13.36
CA ASP A 80 -3.78 10.40 14.20
C ASP A 80 -5.15 10.14 13.57
N MET A 81 -5.17 9.55 12.38
CA MET A 81 -6.41 9.22 11.67
C MET A 81 -6.89 7.79 11.95
N MET A 82 -6.07 6.99 12.61
CA MET A 82 -6.35 5.58 12.84
C MET A 82 -7.30 5.37 14.02
N ALA A 83 -8.31 4.50 13.85
CA ALA A 83 -9.16 4.04 14.94
C ALA A 83 -8.44 3.01 15.82
N GLU A 84 -7.53 2.26 15.21
CA GLU A 84 -6.65 1.30 15.88
C GLU A 84 -5.34 1.21 15.09
N PRO A 85 -4.25 0.67 15.67
CA PRO A 85 -2.98 0.56 14.97
C PRO A 85 -3.14 -0.24 13.67
N ARG A 86 -2.55 0.28 12.57
CA ARG A 86 -2.57 -0.43 11.30
C ARG A 86 -1.74 -1.71 11.40
N GLN A 87 -2.14 -2.73 10.65
CA GLN A 87 -1.49 -4.04 10.64
C GLN A 87 -0.91 -4.32 9.26
N SER A 88 0.35 -4.73 9.23
CA SER A 88 1.02 -5.15 8.01
C SER A 88 1.25 -6.64 8.03
N VAL A 89 0.93 -7.30 6.92
CA VAL A 89 1.23 -8.72 6.72
C VAL A 89 2.06 -8.87 5.46
N ARG A 90 3.15 -9.61 5.53
CA ARG A 90 4.07 -9.85 4.42
C ARG A 90 3.82 -11.23 3.85
N TYR A 91 3.72 -11.31 2.51
CA TYR A 91 3.44 -12.56 1.81
C TYR A 91 4.50 -12.85 0.76
N SER A 92 4.89 -14.12 0.65
CA SER A 92 5.63 -14.61 -0.51
C SER A 92 4.65 -14.96 -1.61
N VAL A 93 5.03 -14.71 -2.86
CA VAL A 93 4.18 -15.01 -4.01
C VAL A 93 4.32 -16.47 -4.39
N VAL A 94 3.19 -17.18 -4.41
CA VAL A 94 3.12 -18.55 -4.90
C VAL A 94 2.75 -18.57 -6.39
N PHE A 95 1.81 -17.70 -6.79
CA PHE A 95 1.35 -17.55 -8.17
C PHE A 95 0.78 -16.13 -8.36
N PRO A 96 1.06 -15.45 -9.48
CA PRO A 96 2.02 -15.81 -10.53
C PRO A 96 3.47 -15.65 -10.05
N VAL A 97 4.40 -16.41 -10.63
CA VAL A 97 5.81 -16.41 -10.21
C VAL A 97 6.69 -15.46 -11.03
N ALA A 98 6.25 -15.06 -12.22
CA ALA A 98 7.02 -14.21 -13.11
C ALA A 98 6.72 -12.74 -12.87
N THR A 99 7.79 -11.91 -12.78
CA THR A 99 7.65 -10.47 -12.54
C THR A 99 6.83 -9.77 -13.63
N GLU A 100 6.98 -10.16 -14.88
CA GLU A 100 6.25 -9.58 -16.01
C GLU A 100 4.74 -9.80 -15.90
N GLY A 101 4.28 -10.82 -15.19
CA GLY A 101 2.86 -11.04 -14.93
C GLY A 101 2.24 -9.98 -14.02
N TRP A 102 3.08 -9.23 -13.31
CA TRP A 102 2.64 -8.15 -12.43
C TRP A 102 2.80 -6.77 -13.05
N ALA A 103 3.75 -6.62 -13.98
CA ALA A 103 4.23 -5.31 -14.41
C ALA A 103 3.31 -4.61 -15.41
N SER A 104 2.85 -5.29 -16.45
CA SER A 104 2.11 -4.65 -17.54
C SER A 104 0.76 -5.28 -17.83
N GLU A 105 0.66 -6.59 -17.72
CA GLU A 105 -0.58 -7.33 -17.95
C GLU A 105 -0.95 -8.06 -16.66
N SER A 106 -1.42 -7.30 -15.70
CA SER A 106 -1.85 -7.85 -14.43
C SER A 106 -3.01 -8.83 -14.65
N PRO A 107 -2.96 -10.04 -14.05
CA PRO A 107 -4.06 -10.98 -14.16
C PRO A 107 -5.36 -10.47 -13.54
N TRP A 108 -5.32 -9.36 -12.86
CA TRP A 108 -6.52 -8.74 -12.32
C TRP A 108 -6.91 -7.40 -12.94
N SER A 109 -6.34 -7.08 -14.06
CA SER A 109 -6.78 -5.92 -14.83
C SER A 109 -7.89 -6.27 -15.80
#